data_6be81f0d312735f0aae907df8f6b5601
#
_entry.id   6be81f0d312735f0aae907df8f6b5601
#
_cell.length_a   1.000
_cell.length_b   1.000
_cell.length_c   1.000
_cell.angle_alpha   90.00
_cell.angle_beta   90.00
_cell.angle_gamma   90.00
#
_symmetry.space_group_name_H-M   'P 1'
#
loop_
_entity.id
_entity.type
_entity.pdbx_description
1 polymer ?
#
loop_
_entity_poly.entity_id
_entity_poly.type
_entity_poly.pdbx_seq_one_letter_code
_entity_poly.pdbx_strand_id
1 'polypeptide(L)'
;MTVPCDDGLINIRVGAIILKDGKFLMVGNNIRPEYSYSVGGRIKFGETAEEAVIREVYEETGIRMEVDRLGFVHENYFYGDAESNLGKLIYEISFFFYMKVPEDFMPECSRFTEDDHEEFLKWIAPDEPVKYYPEFFRTELVNPSHQVKHFVKDERSGKI
;
A
#
# COMPACT_ATOMS: atom_id res chain seq x y z
N MET A 1 9.45 8.04 0.27
CA MET A 1 10.51 8.83 0.94
C MET A 1 10.85 8.16 2.26
N THR A 2 12.11 7.89 2.47
CA THR A 2 12.62 7.31 3.71
C THR A 2 13.65 8.26 4.29
N VAL A 3 13.45 8.69 5.53
CA VAL A 3 14.32 9.66 6.19
C VAL A 3 14.84 9.05 7.49
N PRO A 4 16.16 9.00 7.71
CA PRO A 4 16.71 8.61 9.00
C PRO A 4 16.30 9.63 10.08
N CYS A 5 15.92 9.14 11.24
CA CYS A 5 15.54 9.97 12.38
C CYS A 5 15.92 9.27 13.68
N ASP A 6 16.80 9.86 14.48
CA ASP A 6 17.36 9.23 15.67
C ASP A 6 17.88 7.82 15.34
N ASP A 7 17.42 6.79 16.05
CA ASP A 7 17.78 5.40 15.80
C ASP A 7 16.81 4.66 14.87
N GLY A 8 15.94 5.40 14.18
CA GLY A 8 14.90 4.82 13.34
C GLY A 8 14.80 5.45 11.97
N LEU A 9 13.70 5.19 11.32
CA LEU A 9 13.39 5.68 9.97
C LEU A 9 11.97 6.24 9.93
N ILE A 10 11.78 7.27 9.11
CA ILE A 10 10.45 7.74 8.74
C ILE A 10 10.23 7.39 7.28
N ASN A 11 9.14 6.68 7.00
CA ASN A 11 8.67 6.39 5.65
C ASN A 11 7.39 7.17 5.36
N ILE A 12 7.33 7.79 4.20
CA ILE A 12 6.10 8.40 3.70
C ILE A 12 5.70 7.67 2.43
N ARG A 13 4.50 7.07 2.44
CA ARG A 13 4.04 6.18 1.39
C ARG A 13 2.65 6.55 0.90
N VAL A 14 2.30 6.02 -0.25
CA VAL A 14 0.95 6.04 -0.80
C VAL A 14 0.49 4.63 -1.10
N GLY A 15 -0.79 4.41 -1.02
CA GLY A 15 -1.43 3.18 -1.45
C GLY A 15 -2.66 3.48 -2.30
N ALA A 16 -2.90 2.65 -3.29
CA ALA A 16 -4.05 2.77 -4.16
C ALA A 16 -5.11 1.74 -3.79
N ILE A 17 -6.34 2.19 -3.67
CA ILE A 17 -7.51 1.34 -3.49
C ILE A 17 -8.19 1.22 -4.86
N ILE A 18 -8.00 0.09 -5.51
CA ILE A 18 -8.52 -0.21 -6.82
C ILE A 18 -9.61 -1.26 -6.64
N LEU A 19 -10.86 -0.81 -6.66
CA LEU A 19 -12.05 -1.64 -6.44
C LEU A 19 -12.74 -1.97 -7.75
N LYS A 20 -13.04 -3.24 -7.95
CA LYS A 20 -13.82 -3.71 -9.09
C LYS A 20 -14.59 -4.98 -8.71
N ASP A 21 -15.90 -4.98 -8.95
CA ASP A 21 -16.77 -6.13 -8.69
C ASP A 21 -16.66 -6.68 -7.26
N GLY A 22 -16.56 -5.78 -6.28
CA GLY A 22 -16.47 -6.13 -4.86
C GLY A 22 -15.12 -6.65 -4.41
N LYS A 23 -14.12 -6.61 -5.27
CA LYS A 23 -12.75 -7.03 -4.98
C LYS A 23 -11.79 -5.86 -5.08
N PHE A 24 -10.65 -5.96 -4.43
CA PHE A 24 -9.59 -4.96 -4.51
C PHE A 24 -8.30 -5.59 -5.01
N LEU A 25 -7.52 -4.77 -5.71
CA LEU A 25 -6.27 -5.21 -6.33
C LEU A 25 -5.13 -5.12 -5.32
N MET A 26 -4.40 -6.21 -5.16
CA MET A 26 -3.25 -6.31 -4.27
C MET A 26 -2.03 -6.85 -5.02
N VAL A 27 -0.87 -6.62 -4.44
CA VAL A 27 0.41 -7.08 -4.98
C VAL A 27 0.96 -8.18 -4.08
N GLY A 28 1.34 -9.29 -4.66
CA GLY A 28 2.14 -10.32 -4.02
C GLY A 28 3.49 -10.45 -4.70
N ASN A 29 4.45 -11.12 -4.06
CA ASN A 29 5.73 -11.41 -4.67
C ASN A 29 6.25 -12.80 -4.28
N ASN A 30 7.28 -13.27 -4.99
CA ASN A 30 7.84 -14.61 -4.77
C ASN A 30 8.79 -14.70 -3.57
N ILE A 31 9.18 -13.55 -2.99
CA ILE A 31 10.06 -13.52 -1.80
C ILE A 31 9.25 -13.67 -0.52
N ARG A 32 8.09 -13.01 -0.45
CA ARG A 32 7.15 -13.05 0.68
C ARG A 32 5.80 -13.55 0.18
N PRO A 33 5.71 -14.85 -0.20
CA PRO A 33 4.48 -15.38 -0.77
C PRO A 33 3.34 -15.53 0.25
N GLU A 34 3.64 -15.42 1.54
CA GLU A 34 2.69 -15.60 2.62
C GLU A 34 1.68 -14.45 2.77
N TYR A 35 1.95 -13.28 2.17
CA TYR A 35 1.02 -12.16 2.24
C TYR A 35 1.07 -11.27 0.99
N SER A 36 0.03 -10.47 0.81
CA SER A 36 -0.07 -9.45 -0.24
C SER A 36 -0.16 -8.06 0.40
N TYR A 37 0.11 -7.03 -0.39
CA TYR A 37 0.04 -5.64 0.06
C TYR A 37 -0.60 -4.77 -1.02
N SER A 38 -1.03 -3.57 -0.63
CA SER A 38 -1.68 -2.65 -1.54
C SER A 38 -0.74 -2.20 -2.66
N VAL A 39 -1.31 -1.93 -3.82
CA VAL A 39 -0.60 -1.22 -4.90
C VAL A 39 -0.14 0.12 -4.35
N GLY A 40 1.13 0.47 -4.51
CA GLY A 40 1.67 1.72 -4.02
C GLY A 40 3.16 1.68 -3.78
N GLY A 41 3.65 2.66 -3.07
CA GLY A 41 5.08 2.77 -2.78
C GLY A 41 5.42 4.06 -2.05
N ARG A 42 6.70 4.39 -2.04
CA ARG A 42 7.22 5.58 -1.38
C ARG A 42 6.99 6.83 -2.20
N ILE A 43 6.60 7.92 -1.53
CA ILE A 43 6.57 9.24 -2.16
C ILE A 43 8.02 9.65 -2.45
N LYS A 44 8.27 10.15 -3.63
CA LYS A 44 9.56 10.74 -3.98
C LYS A 44 9.57 12.21 -3.57
N PHE A 45 10.70 12.69 -3.11
CA PHE A 45 10.82 14.11 -2.77
C PHE A 45 10.51 14.95 -4.01
N GLY A 46 9.63 15.93 -3.86
CA GLY A 46 9.14 16.75 -4.97
C GLY A 46 7.80 16.35 -5.54
N GLU A 47 7.25 15.19 -5.14
CA GLU A 47 5.89 14.76 -5.50
C GLU A 47 4.89 15.09 -4.40
N THR A 48 3.66 15.37 -4.80
CA THR A 48 2.52 15.29 -3.88
C THR A 48 2.10 13.83 -3.71
N ALA A 49 1.30 13.54 -2.70
CA ALA A 49 0.79 12.19 -2.49
C ALA A 49 -0.07 11.71 -3.68
N GLU A 50 -0.89 12.58 -4.28
CA GLU A 50 -1.67 12.23 -5.47
C GLU A 50 -0.79 11.91 -6.68
N GLU A 51 0.23 12.72 -6.93
CA GLU A 51 1.19 12.46 -8.00
C GLU A 51 1.89 11.12 -7.81
N ALA A 52 2.30 10.84 -6.57
CA ALA A 52 2.98 9.60 -6.23
C ALA A 52 2.08 8.37 -6.46
N VAL A 53 0.82 8.40 -6.02
CA VAL A 53 -0.07 7.24 -6.20
C VAL A 53 -0.39 7.00 -7.66
N ILE A 54 -0.56 8.04 -8.47
CA ILE A 54 -0.78 7.92 -9.92
C ILE A 54 0.43 7.26 -10.58
N ARG A 55 1.64 7.70 -10.21
CA ARG A 55 2.89 7.11 -10.72
C ARG A 55 3.02 5.63 -10.32
N GLU A 56 2.81 5.32 -9.05
CA GLU A 56 2.93 3.94 -8.56
C GLU A 56 1.91 2.99 -9.22
N VAL A 57 0.68 3.43 -9.40
CA VAL A 57 -0.33 2.64 -10.12
C VAL A 57 0.12 2.37 -11.55
N TYR A 58 0.63 3.39 -12.24
CA TYR A 58 1.15 3.22 -13.60
C TYR A 58 2.33 2.26 -13.65
N GLU A 59 3.27 2.38 -12.73
CA GLU A 59 4.45 1.49 -12.68
C GLU A 59 4.06 0.03 -12.43
N GLU A 60 3.08 -0.21 -11.57
CA GLU A 60 2.68 -1.57 -11.19
C GLU A 60 1.63 -2.20 -12.11
N THR A 61 0.77 -1.41 -12.74
CA THR A 61 -0.32 -1.94 -13.59
C THR A 61 -0.16 -1.65 -15.07
N GLY A 62 0.71 -0.71 -15.44
CA GLY A 62 0.84 -0.23 -16.81
C GLY A 62 -0.28 0.72 -17.25
N ILE A 63 -1.21 1.05 -16.36
CA ILE A 63 -2.39 1.85 -16.68
C ILE A 63 -2.40 3.13 -15.83
N ARG A 64 -2.53 4.28 -16.52
CA ARG A 64 -2.71 5.56 -15.83
C ARG A 64 -4.13 5.66 -15.30
N MET A 65 -4.24 5.92 -14.01
CA MET A 65 -5.51 5.97 -13.31
C MET A 65 -5.59 7.28 -12.51
N GLU A 66 -6.74 7.92 -12.53
CA GLU A 66 -6.97 9.14 -11.77
C GLU A 66 -7.39 8.83 -10.33
N VAL A 67 -7.10 9.76 -9.42
CA VAL A 67 -7.56 9.70 -8.04
C VAL A 67 -9.04 10.12 -7.96
N ASP A 68 -9.84 9.33 -7.26
CA ASP A 68 -11.20 9.71 -6.86
C ASP A 68 -11.15 10.56 -5.60
N ARG A 69 -10.61 10.02 -4.52
CA ARG A 69 -10.54 10.73 -3.22
C ARG A 69 -9.55 10.07 -2.27
N LEU A 70 -9.08 10.85 -1.30
CA LEU A 70 -8.35 10.31 -0.16
C LEU A 70 -9.30 9.50 0.72
N GLY A 71 -8.95 8.27 1.03
CA GLY A 71 -9.75 7.39 1.87
C GLY A 71 -9.23 7.26 3.29
N PHE A 72 -7.92 7.09 3.44
CA PHE A 72 -7.33 6.82 4.75
C PHE A 72 -5.98 7.50 4.91
N VAL A 73 -5.70 7.92 6.14
CA VAL A 73 -4.35 8.22 6.61
C VAL A 73 -4.01 7.17 7.65
N HIS A 74 -2.93 6.45 7.45
CA HIS A 74 -2.50 5.36 8.32
C HIS A 74 -1.13 5.68 8.91
N GLU A 75 -1.05 5.70 10.22
CA GLU A 75 0.21 5.77 10.95
C GLU A 75 0.57 4.38 11.43
N ASN A 76 1.80 3.98 11.25
CA ASN A 76 2.25 2.64 11.65
C ASN A 76 3.65 2.71 12.26
N TYR A 77 3.76 2.31 13.51
CA TYR A 77 5.04 2.06 14.17
C TYR A 77 5.31 0.58 14.20
N PHE A 78 6.43 0.17 13.66
CA PHE A 78 6.85 -1.24 13.64
C PHE A 78 8.37 -1.36 13.61
N TYR A 79 8.87 -2.54 13.89
CA TYR A 79 10.30 -2.82 13.76
C TYR A 79 10.58 -3.48 12.41
N GLY A 80 11.61 -3.00 11.72
CA GLY A 80 11.99 -3.51 10.41
C GLY A 80 12.43 -4.98 10.47
N ASP A 81 12.07 -5.74 9.44
CA ASP A 81 12.44 -7.15 9.28
C ASP A 81 13.27 -7.40 8.01
N ALA A 82 13.47 -6.38 7.19
CA ALA A 82 14.33 -6.46 6.01
C ALA A 82 15.80 -6.29 6.41
N GLU A 83 16.71 -6.82 5.57
CA GLU A 83 18.15 -6.73 5.82
C GLU A 83 18.62 -5.29 6.02
N SER A 84 18.08 -4.35 5.25
CA SER A 84 18.46 -2.93 5.32
C SER A 84 17.96 -2.20 6.57
N ASN A 85 16.95 -2.72 7.28
CA ASN A 85 16.30 -2.03 8.38
C ASN A 85 16.04 -2.90 9.61
N LEU A 86 16.70 -4.07 9.67
CA LEU A 86 16.46 -5.06 10.71
C LEU A 86 16.60 -4.47 12.11
N GLY A 87 15.54 -4.61 12.92
CA GLY A 87 15.47 -4.14 14.29
C GLY A 87 15.32 -2.63 14.47
N LYS A 88 15.35 -1.85 13.41
CA LYS A 88 15.13 -0.40 13.48
C LYS A 88 13.65 -0.09 13.64
N LEU A 89 13.36 0.88 14.49
CA LEU A 89 12.01 1.39 14.62
C LEU A 89 11.65 2.20 13.38
N ILE A 90 10.52 1.88 12.76
CA ILE A 90 10.02 2.57 11.59
C ILE A 90 8.72 3.27 11.94
N TYR A 91 8.64 4.56 11.63
CA TYR A 91 7.40 5.32 11.62
C TYR A 91 6.96 5.52 10.17
N GLU A 92 5.85 4.91 9.80
CA GLU A 92 5.36 4.97 8.44
C GLU A 92 4.02 5.70 8.39
N ILE A 93 3.95 6.73 7.55
CA ILE A 93 2.73 7.44 7.25
C ILE A 93 2.33 7.06 5.82
N SER A 94 1.12 6.52 5.67
CA SER A 94 0.59 6.11 4.36
C SER A 94 -0.71 6.83 4.07
N PHE A 95 -0.81 7.36 2.84
CA PHE A 95 -2.03 7.94 2.31
C PHE A 95 -2.64 6.94 1.34
N PHE A 96 -3.87 6.49 1.62
CA PHE A 96 -4.59 5.56 0.74
C PHE A 96 -5.67 6.30 -0.02
N PHE A 97 -5.61 6.21 -1.34
CA PHE A 97 -6.55 6.89 -2.23
C PHE A 97 -7.44 5.87 -2.92
N TYR A 98 -8.75 6.15 -2.93
CA TYR A 98 -9.65 5.47 -3.84
C TYR A 98 -9.38 5.98 -5.26
N MET A 99 -9.19 5.06 -6.19
CA MET A 99 -8.89 5.40 -7.57
C MET A 99 -10.14 5.32 -8.44
N LYS A 100 -10.14 6.08 -9.54
CA LYS A 100 -11.18 5.97 -10.58
C LYS A 100 -10.77 4.83 -11.50
N VAL A 101 -11.41 3.67 -11.32
CA VAL A 101 -11.06 2.45 -12.05
C VAL A 101 -11.80 2.43 -13.39
N PRO A 102 -11.08 2.39 -14.53
CA PRO A 102 -11.73 2.25 -15.84
C PRO A 102 -12.50 0.93 -15.94
N GLU A 103 -13.65 0.95 -16.64
CA GLU A 103 -14.48 -0.25 -16.83
C GLU A 103 -13.73 -1.38 -17.55
N ASP A 104 -12.86 -1.02 -18.47
CA ASP A 104 -12.02 -1.94 -19.25
C ASP A 104 -10.67 -2.25 -18.61
N PHE A 105 -10.52 -1.96 -17.31
CA PHE A 105 -9.28 -2.17 -16.59
C PHE A 105 -8.91 -3.66 -16.55
N MET A 106 -7.80 -3.98 -17.22
CA MET A 106 -7.24 -5.33 -17.30
C MET A 106 -5.72 -5.24 -17.12
N PRO A 107 -5.23 -5.25 -15.87
CA PRO A 107 -3.80 -5.15 -15.63
C PRO A 107 -3.07 -6.44 -16.02
N GLU A 108 -1.79 -6.33 -16.33
CA GLU A 108 -0.91 -7.49 -16.45
C GLU A 108 -0.81 -8.19 -15.08
N CYS A 109 -0.92 -9.52 -15.08
CA CYS A 109 -1.00 -10.26 -13.82
C CYS A 109 0.35 -10.50 -13.15
N SER A 110 1.47 -10.31 -13.85
CA SER A 110 2.80 -10.49 -13.27
C SER A 110 3.84 -9.63 -13.96
N ARG A 111 4.88 -9.29 -13.24
CA ARG A 111 6.05 -8.58 -13.76
C ARG A 111 7.27 -8.91 -12.92
N PHE A 112 8.45 -8.66 -13.49
CA PHE A 112 9.71 -8.74 -12.76
C PHE A 112 10.17 -7.35 -12.33
N THR A 113 10.66 -7.25 -11.09
CA THR A 113 11.27 -6.01 -10.59
C THR A 113 12.72 -5.90 -11.08
N GLU A 114 13.35 -4.73 -10.83
CA GLU A 114 14.77 -4.49 -11.14
C GLU A 114 15.70 -5.49 -10.44
N ASP A 115 15.29 -6.02 -9.27
CA ASP A 115 16.04 -7.03 -8.51
C ASP A 115 15.70 -8.45 -8.95
N ASP A 116 15.10 -8.64 -10.12
CA ASP A 116 14.70 -9.92 -10.70
C ASP A 116 13.71 -10.71 -9.84
N HIS A 117 12.90 -10.00 -9.03
CA HIS A 117 11.82 -10.57 -8.25
C HIS A 117 10.51 -10.51 -9.04
N GLU A 118 9.73 -11.56 -8.95
CA GLU A 118 8.42 -11.60 -9.60
C GLU A 118 7.35 -11.02 -8.68
N GLU A 119 6.62 -10.02 -9.17
CA GLU A 119 5.45 -9.45 -8.52
C GLU A 119 4.19 -9.88 -9.25
N PHE A 120 3.15 -10.18 -8.48
CA PHE A 120 1.84 -10.63 -8.98
C PHE A 120 0.77 -9.64 -8.56
N LEU A 121 -0.12 -9.33 -9.49
CA LEU A 121 -1.34 -8.61 -9.15
C LEU A 121 -2.46 -9.64 -8.89
N LYS A 122 -3.16 -9.45 -7.78
CA LYS A 122 -4.24 -10.34 -7.36
C LYS A 122 -5.49 -9.54 -6.99
N TRP A 123 -6.62 -9.98 -7.48
CA TRP A 123 -7.92 -9.50 -7.01
C TRP A 123 -8.30 -10.30 -5.76
N ILE A 124 -8.58 -9.59 -4.67
CA ILE A 124 -8.90 -10.21 -3.39
C ILE A 124 -10.25 -9.69 -2.92
N ALA A 125 -11.13 -10.61 -2.51
CA ALA A 125 -12.38 -10.25 -1.84
C ALA A 125 -12.10 -9.95 -0.36
N PRO A 126 -12.83 -9.01 0.26
CA PRO A 126 -12.60 -8.64 1.67
C PRO A 126 -12.68 -9.81 2.65
N ASP A 127 -13.52 -10.79 2.37
CA ASP A 127 -13.74 -11.97 3.22
C ASP A 127 -12.83 -13.16 2.89
N GLU A 128 -11.97 -13.05 1.89
CA GLU A 128 -11.03 -14.11 1.54
C GLU A 128 -10.09 -14.42 2.71
N PRO A 129 -9.88 -15.70 3.08
CA PRO A 129 -9.01 -16.08 4.21
C PRO A 129 -7.54 -16.05 3.84
N VAL A 130 -7.07 -14.93 3.31
CA VAL A 130 -5.68 -14.68 2.94
C VAL A 130 -5.12 -13.51 3.73
N LYS A 131 -3.82 -13.51 3.94
CA LYS A 131 -3.15 -12.44 4.66
C LYS A 131 -2.78 -11.30 3.73
N TYR A 132 -3.12 -10.07 4.11
CA TYR A 132 -2.75 -8.87 3.35
C TYR A 132 -2.64 -7.64 4.25
N TYR A 133 -1.96 -6.63 3.75
CA TYR A 133 -1.78 -5.34 4.41
C TYR A 133 -2.17 -4.20 3.48
N PRO A 134 -2.89 -3.17 3.96
CA PRO A 134 -3.31 -2.98 5.35
C PRO A 134 -4.50 -3.90 5.71
N GLU A 135 -4.50 -4.36 6.95
CA GLU A 135 -5.54 -5.29 7.43
C GLU A 135 -6.93 -4.64 7.47
N PHE A 136 -7.01 -3.33 7.67
CA PHE A 136 -8.29 -2.64 7.76
C PHE A 136 -9.10 -2.64 6.45
N PHE A 137 -8.48 -2.99 5.32
CA PHE A 137 -9.22 -3.18 4.05
C PHE A 137 -10.32 -4.22 4.20
N ARG A 138 -10.11 -5.21 5.06
CA ARG A 138 -11.07 -6.30 5.29
C ARG A 138 -12.44 -5.81 5.74
N THR A 139 -12.48 -4.78 6.55
CA THR A 139 -13.73 -4.19 7.05
C THR A 139 -14.14 -2.94 6.28
N GLU A 140 -13.19 -2.09 5.95
CA GLU A 140 -13.48 -0.78 5.37
C GLU A 140 -13.87 -0.81 3.90
N LEU A 141 -13.40 -1.79 3.13
CA LEU A 141 -13.70 -1.88 1.70
C LEU A 141 -14.97 -2.66 1.38
N VAL A 142 -15.64 -3.22 2.36
CA VAL A 142 -16.96 -3.85 2.19
C VAL A 142 -18.02 -2.80 1.86
N ASN A 143 -17.97 -1.67 2.56
CA ASN A 143 -18.88 -0.55 2.36
C ASN A 143 -18.10 0.76 2.48
N PRO A 144 -17.42 1.20 1.42
CA PRO A 144 -16.53 2.35 1.46
C PRO A 144 -17.22 3.62 1.92
N SER A 145 -16.61 4.30 2.90
CA SER A 145 -17.08 5.61 3.39
C SER A 145 -16.57 6.72 2.47
N HIS A 146 -17.31 7.82 2.38
CA HIS A 146 -16.85 9.05 1.72
C HIS A 146 -16.03 9.97 2.64
N GLN A 147 -15.95 9.64 3.92
CA GLN A 147 -15.13 10.38 4.89
C GLN A 147 -13.71 9.84 4.91
N VAL A 148 -12.73 10.71 5.07
CA VAL A 148 -11.35 10.31 5.32
C VAL A 148 -11.27 9.74 6.74
N LYS A 149 -10.73 8.52 6.86
CA LYS A 149 -10.54 7.86 8.15
C LYS A 149 -9.06 7.81 8.51
N HIS A 150 -8.78 7.92 9.78
CA HIS A 150 -7.42 7.87 10.32
C HIS A 150 -7.27 6.65 11.22
N PHE A 151 -6.28 5.82 10.92
CA PHE A 151 -5.95 4.63 11.68
C PHE A 151 -4.51 4.70 12.20
N VAL A 152 -4.30 4.16 13.39
CA VAL A 152 -2.97 4.07 14.00
C VAL A 152 -2.72 2.63 14.42
N LYS A 153 -1.59 2.07 13.99
CA LYS A 153 -1.08 0.79 14.45
C LYS A 153 0.26 1.05 15.14
N ASP A 154 0.42 0.55 16.32
CA ASP A 154 1.61 0.85 17.13
C ASP A 154 2.14 -0.42 17.81
N GLU A 155 3.24 -0.91 17.29
CA GLU A 155 3.91 -2.12 17.80
C GLU A 155 5.10 -1.78 18.69
N ARG A 156 5.27 -0.52 19.10
CA ARG A 156 6.39 -0.15 19.99
C ARG A 156 6.26 -0.82 21.35
N SER A 157 7.35 -1.43 21.81
CA SER A 157 7.45 -1.91 23.17
C SER A 157 7.85 -0.78 24.12
N GLY A 158 7.30 -0.77 25.34
CA GLY A 158 7.66 0.21 26.36
C GLY A 158 7.28 1.65 26.06
N LYS A 159 6.26 1.86 25.25
CA LYS A 159 5.75 3.22 24.99
C LYS A 159 5.12 3.83 26.23
N ILE A 160 5.27 5.13 26.34
CA ILE A 160 4.79 5.91 27.49
C ILE A 160 3.31 6.21 27.33
#